data_5e9f4d259bea735cd275cf1f91f718fb
#
_entry.id   5e9f4d259bea735cd275cf1f91f718fb
#
_cell.length_a   1.000
_cell.length_b   1.000
_cell.length_c   1.000
_cell.angle_alpha   90.00
_cell.angle_beta   90.00
_cell.angle_gamma   90.00
#
_symmetry.space_group_name_H-M   'P 1'
#
loop_
_entity.id
_entity.type
_entity.pdbx_description
1 polymer ?
#
loop_
_entity_poly.entity_id
_entity_poly.type
_entity_poly.pdbx_seq_one_letter_code
_entity_poly.pdbx_strand_id
1 'polypeptide(L)'
;MTKNAGKDLFHLRVRVHPYHVLRINKMLSCAGADRLQTGMRGAFGKPNGLCARVDIGQILLSIRCRDVHATVADEALRRAKFKFPGRQKVVASRNWGFTSLLRDDFIAFKKAGRLVNDGVIVRVLGAHGPVEKRDPSHLFATPARLYQTPIPG
;
A
#
# COMPACT_ATOMS: atom_id res chain seq x y z
N MET A 1 -14.95 -5.34 -8.59
CA MET A 1 -13.82 -5.45 -9.55
C MET A 1 -13.89 -6.74 -10.38
N THR A 2 -13.75 -7.92 -9.80
CA THR A 2 -13.63 -9.20 -10.52
C THR A 2 -14.78 -9.47 -11.51
N LYS A 3 -16.03 -9.18 -11.15
CA LYS A 3 -17.18 -9.39 -12.05
C LYS A 3 -17.19 -8.46 -13.28
N ASN A 4 -16.68 -7.23 -13.14
CA ASN A 4 -16.83 -6.20 -14.16
C ASN A 4 -15.53 -5.96 -14.95
N ALA A 5 -14.38 -6.12 -14.33
CA ALA A 5 -13.08 -5.88 -14.97
C ALA A 5 -12.30 -7.17 -15.27
N GLY A 6 -12.61 -8.28 -14.57
CA GLY A 6 -11.83 -9.52 -14.64
C GLY A 6 -10.80 -9.64 -13.51
N LYS A 7 -10.35 -10.87 -13.25
CA LYS A 7 -9.47 -11.20 -12.12
C LYS A 7 -8.06 -10.59 -12.27
N ASP A 8 -7.52 -10.62 -13.47
CA ASP A 8 -6.11 -10.28 -13.73
C ASP A 8 -5.89 -8.84 -14.22
N LEU A 9 -6.97 -8.04 -14.30
CA LEU A 9 -6.91 -6.68 -14.82
C LEU A 9 -6.77 -5.60 -13.75
N PHE A 10 -6.63 -5.99 -12.50
CA PHE A 10 -6.38 -5.07 -11.38
C PHE A 10 -5.51 -5.69 -10.32
N HIS A 11 -4.83 -4.84 -9.53
CA HIS A 11 -4.12 -5.24 -8.33
C HIS A 11 -4.69 -4.49 -7.12
N LEU A 12 -4.98 -5.24 -6.06
CA LEU A 12 -5.43 -4.70 -4.79
C LEU A 12 -4.32 -4.84 -3.75
N ARG A 13 -4.11 -3.77 -2.99
CA ARG A 13 -3.20 -3.77 -1.84
C ARG A 13 -3.95 -3.31 -0.60
N VAL A 14 -3.97 -4.15 0.43
CA VAL A 14 -4.43 -3.78 1.76
C VAL A 14 -3.26 -3.13 2.50
N ARG A 15 -3.45 -1.88 2.95
CA ARG A 15 -2.39 -1.04 3.52
C ARG A 15 -2.38 -1.02 5.04
N VAL A 16 -3.37 -1.62 5.67
CA VAL A 16 -3.50 -1.70 7.13
C VAL A 16 -3.62 -3.16 7.58
N HIS A 17 -3.04 -3.47 8.73
CA HIS A 17 -3.00 -4.83 9.26
C HIS A 17 -3.43 -4.86 10.73
N PRO A 18 -4.13 -5.92 11.16
CA PRO A 18 -4.65 -6.06 12.52
C PRO A 18 -3.57 -6.59 13.47
N TYR A 19 -2.58 -5.75 13.82
CA TYR A 19 -1.51 -6.14 14.76
C TYR A 19 -1.85 -5.90 16.21
N HIS A 20 -2.83 -5.04 16.51
CA HIS A 20 -3.19 -4.73 17.88
C HIS A 20 -4.15 -5.78 18.44
N VAL A 21 -3.74 -6.40 19.55
CA VAL A 21 -4.56 -7.37 20.29
C VAL A 21 -5.43 -6.65 21.30
N LEU A 22 -6.74 -6.79 21.16
CA LEU A 22 -7.71 -6.30 22.12
C LEU A 22 -7.82 -7.29 23.28
N ARG A 23 -7.76 -6.76 24.49
CA ARG A 23 -7.91 -7.55 25.72
C ARG A 23 -9.23 -7.23 26.37
N ILE A 24 -9.79 -8.23 27.02
CA ILE A 24 -10.96 -8.07 27.85
C ILE A 24 -10.72 -8.72 29.23
N ASN A 25 -10.99 -7.96 30.27
CA ASN A 25 -11.11 -8.50 31.61
C ASN A 25 -12.59 -8.82 31.83
N LYS A 26 -12.96 -10.08 31.62
CA LYS A 26 -14.35 -10.51 31.75
C LYS A 26 -14.65 -10.76 33.20
N MET A 27 -15.53 -9.95 33.77
CA MET A 27 -16.04 -10.12 35.13
C MET A 27 -17.04 -11.26 35.20
N LEU A 28 -17.18 -11.86 36.37
CA LEU A 28 -18.21 -12.86 36.63
C LEU A 28 -19.59 -12.20 36.54
N SER A 29 -20.52 -12.86 35.86
CA SER A 29 -21.90 -12.40 35.67
C SER A 29 -22.94 -13.33 36.33
N CYS A 30 -22.48 -14.17 37.27
CA CYS A 30 -23.38 -15.11 37.99
C CYS A 30 -23.86 -14.54 39.33
N ALA A 31 -24.87 -15.17 39.87
CA ALA A 31 -25.34 -14.87 41.25
C ALA A 31 -24.20 -15.08 42.25
N GLY A 32 -23.97 -14.12 43.14
CA GLY A 32 -22.82 -14.13 44.05
C GLY A 32 -21.51 -13.64 43.47
N ALA A 33 -21.50 -13.06 42.25
CA ALA A 33 -20.32 -12.52 41.61
C ALA A 33 -19.61 -11.43 42.44
N ASP A 34 -20.36 -10.65 43.20
CA ASP A 34 -19.86 -9.62 44.11
C ASP A 34 -19.01 -10.19 45.27
N ARG A 35 -19.23 -11.44 45.67
CA ARG A 35 -18.44 -12.15 46.69
C ARG A 35 -17.21 -12.83 46.12
N LEU A 36 -17.22 -13.23 44.86
CA LEU A 36 -16.17 -13.99 44.20
C LEU A 36 -15.28 -13.09 43.30
N GLN A 37 -15.75 -11.89 43.02
CA GLN A 37 -15.08 -10.99 42.07
C GLN A 37 -14.07 -10.09 42.81
N THR A 38 -12.86 -10.04 42.27
CA THR A 38 -11.81 -9.14 42.77
C THR A 38 -11.89 -7.72 42.17
N GLY A 39 -12.96 -7.40 41.42
CA GLY A 39 -13.16 -6.13 40.74
C GLY A 39 -12.04 -5.85 39.72
N MET A 40 -11.46 -4.66 39.78
CA MET A 40 -10.38 -4.22 38.89
C MET A 40 -8.96 -4.64 39.35
N ARG A 41 -8.87 -5.36 40.45
CA ARG A 41 -7.58 -5.90 40.93
C ARG A 41 -7.12 -7.03 40.00
N GLY A 42 -5.93 -6.87 39.39
CA GLY A 42 -5.43 -7.84 38.41
C GLY A 42 -6.22 -7.84 37.08
N ALA A 43 -6.70 -6.69 36.64
CA ALA A 43 -7.60 -6.52 35.49
C ALA A 43 -6.93 -6.57 34.12
N PHE A 44 -5.72 -7.12 33.99
CA PHE A 44 -4.99 -7.13 32.71
C PHE A 44 -5.77 -7.78 31.56
N GLY A 45 -6.57 -8.78 31.84
CA GLY A 45 -7.44 -9.42 30.86
C GLY A 45 -6.76 -10.44 29.95
N LYS A 46 -7.57 -11.09 29.13
CA LYS A 46 -7.17 -12.07 28.12
C LYS A 46 -7.44 -11.56 26.73
N PRO A 47 -6.70 -12.02 25.68
CA PRO A 47 -7.00 -11.68 24.30
C PRO A 47 -8.44 -12.00 23.91
N ASN A 48 -9.12 -11.04 23.27
CA ASN A 48 -10.50 -11.19 22.81
C ASN A 48 -10.67 -10.97 21.30
N GLY A 49 -9.80 -10.17 20.69
CA GLY A 49 -9.88 -9.86 19.27
C GLY A 49 -8.66 -9.10 18.77
N LEU A 50 -8.68 -8.80 17.49
CA LEU A 50 -7.64 -8.05 16.82
C LEU A 50 -8.23 -6.77 16.22
N CYS A 51 -7.44 -5.70 16.19
CA CYS A 51 -7.81 -4.50 15.47
C CYS A 51 -6.61 -3.90 14.73
N ALA A 52 -6.90 -3.19 13.65
CA ALA A 52 -5.93 -2.37 12.96
C ALA A 52 -6.05 -0.93 13.46
N ARG A 53 -4.94 -0.34 13.89
CA ARG A 53 -4.88 1.09 14.22
C ARG A 53 -4.78 1.89 12.93
N VAL A 54 -5.60 2.93 12.83
CA VAL A 54 -5.69 3.79 11.65
C VAL A 54 -5.73 5.24 12.09
N ASP A 55 -4.86 6.05 11.49
CA ASP A 55 -4.84 7.49 11.69
C ASP A 55 -5.68 8.21 10.65
N ILE A 56 -6.04 9.47 10.94
CA ILE A 56 -6.77 10.33 10.00
C ILE A 56 -5.89 10.57 8.77
N GLY A 57 -6.45 10.35 7.58
CA GLY A 57 -5.73 10.50 6.31
C GLY A 57 -4.92 9.29 5.88
N GLN A 58 -4.88 8.22 6.68
CA GLN A 58 -4.18 6.99 6.32
C GLN A 58 -4.90 6.23 5.21
N ILE A 59 -4.12 5.68 4.29
CA ILE A 59 -4.64 4.87 3.18
C ILE A 59 -4.94 3.46 3.68
N LEU A 60 -6.19 3.01 3.54
CA LEU A 60 -6.63 1.66 3.92
C LEU A 60 -6.44 0.64 2.80
N LEU A 61 -6.92 0.98 1.62
CA LEU A 61 -6.89 0.14 0.42
C LEU A 61 -6.34 0.93 -0.76
N SER A 62 -5.59 0.28 -1.62
CA SER A 62 -5.11 0.85 -2.88
C SER A 62 -5.40 -0.11 -4.01
N ILE A 63 -5.94 0.40 -5.11
CA ILE A 63 -6.20 -0.36 -6.33
C ILE A 63 -5.36 0.23 -7.46
N ARG A 64 -4.74 -0.64 -8.25
CA ARG A 64 -4.09 -0.31 -9.51
C ARG A 64 -4.81 -1.04 -10.63
N CYS A 65 -5.26 -0.32 -11.63
CA CYS A 65 -5.94 -0.88 -12.79
C CYS A 65 -5.61 -0.06 -14.04
N ARG A 66 -6.02 -0.54 -15.21
CA ARG A 66 -5.97 0.26 -16.45
C ARG A 66 -7.00 1.38 -16.39
N ASP A 67 -6.75 2.48 -17.11
CA ASP A 67 -7.63 3.66 -17.12
C ASP A 67 -9.08 3.33 -17.54
N VAL A 68 -9.27 2.38 -18.46
CA VAL A 68 -10.59 1.89 -18.90
C VAL A 68 -11.43 1.37 -17.72
N HIS A 69 -10.80 0.83 -16.69
CA HIS A 69 -11.47 0.26 -15.51
C HIS A 69 -11.53 1.21 -14.32
N ALA A 70 -11.15 2.48 -14.48
CA ALA A 70 -11.11 3.45 -13.39
C ALA A 70 -12.48 3.65 -12.74
N THR A 71 -13.55 3.79 -13.54
CA THR A 71 -14.92 3.94 -13.05
C THR A 71 -15.41 2.72 -12.27
N VAL A 72 -15.03 1.52 -12.73
CA VAL A 72 -15.36 0.26 -12.04
C VAL A 72 -14.62 0.18 -10.71
N ALA A 73 -13.38 0.66 -10.64
CA ALA A 73 -12.59 0.69 -9.42
C ALA A 73 -13.18 1.67 -8.39
N ASP A 74 -13.60 2.86 -8.85
CA ASP A 74 -14.23 3.86 -7.99
C ASP A 74 -15.53 3.32 -7.38
N GLU A 75 -16.40 2.73 -8.18
CA GLU A 75 -17.65 2.13 -7.70
C GLU A 75 -17.40 0.96 -6.74
N ALA A 76 -16.40 0.14 -7.00
CA ALA A 76 -16.02 -0.96 -6.10
C ALA A 76 -15.55 -0.45 -4.73
N LEU A 77 -14.72 0.60 -4.71
CA LEU A 77 -14.26 1.24 -3.48
C LEU A 77 -15.40 1.99 -2.78
N ARG A 78 -16.30 2.62 -3.54
CA ARG A 78 -17.50 3.26 -3.00
C ARG A 78 -18.36 2.27 -2.21
N ARG A 79 -18.55 1.06 -2.72
CA ARG A 79 -19.26 0.00 -2.00
C ARG A 79 -18.48 -0.54 -0.82
N ALA A 80 -17.18 -0.67 -0.95
CA ALA A 80 -16.32 -1.18 0.12
C ALA A 80 -16.26 -0.24 1.33
N LYS A 81 -16.26 1.10 1.11
CA LYS A 81 -16.15 2.08 2.20
C LYS A 81 -17.26 1.96 3.25
N PHE A 82 -18.46 1.51 2.87
CA PHE A 82 -19.58 1.33 3.81
C PHE A 82 -19.37 0.18 4.79
N LYS A 83 -18.38 -0.66 4.56
CA LYS A 83 -18.04 -1.76 5.47
C LYS A 83 -17.02 -1.36 6.55
N PHE A 84 -16.46 -0.17 6.46
CA PHE A 84 -15.51 0.37 7.44
C PHE A 84 -16.20 1.37 8.36
N PRO A 85 -15.78 1.45 9.63
CA PRO A 85 -16.27 2.47 10.55
C PRO A 85 -15.75 3.86 10.12
N GLY A 86 -16.54 4.89 10.46
CA GLY A 86 -16.18 6.27 10.20
C GLY A 86 -16.39 6.72 8.75
N ARG A 87 -15.93 7.93 8.45
CA ARG A 87 -16.06 8.52 7.12
C ARG A 87 -14.87 8.16 6.25
N GLN A 88 -15.14 7.56 5.10
CA GLN A 88 -14.14 7.18 4.11
C GLN A 88 -14.28 8.03 2.85
N LYS A 89 -13.15 8.42 2.25
CA LYS A 89 -13.09 9.08 0.95
C LYS A 89 -12.37 8.19 -0.05
N VAL A 90 -12.89 8.12 -1.27
CA VAL A 90 -12.20 7.53 -2.42
C VAL A 90 -11.48 8.66 -3.14
N VAL A 91 -10.21 8.47 -3.45
CA VAL A 91 -9.36 9.48 -4.09
C VAL A 91 -8.61 8.82 -5.24
N ALA A 92 -8.71 9.40 -6.43
CA ALA A 92 -7.85 9.04 -7.54
C ALA A 92 -6.45 9.62 -7.31
N SER A 93 -5.44 8.76 -7.30
CA SER A 93 -4.05 9.17 -7.13
C SER A 93 -3.52 9.84 -8.40
N ARG A 94 -2.65 10.83 -8.23
CA ARG A 94 -1.89 11.43 -9.34
C ARG A 94 -0.71 10.59 -9.77
N ASN A 95 -0.32 9.62 -8.94
CA ASN A 95 0.83 8.77 -9.19
C ASN A 95 0.52 7.66 -10.20
N TRP A 96 1.55 7.23 -10.92
CA TRP A 96 1.46 6.05 -11.77
C TRP A 96 1.40 4.77 -10.92
N GLY A 97 0.25 4.11 -10.91
CA GLY A 97 0.04 2.86 -10.17
C GLY A 97 0.44 2.94 -8.70
N PHE A 98 1.25 2.01 -8.23
CA PHE A 98 1.77 1.97 -6.86
C PHE A 98 3.13 2.65 -6.69
N THR A 99 3.58 3.38 -7.70
CA THR A 99 4.85 4.11 -7.67
C THR A 99 4.73 5.44 -6.91
N SER A 100 5.85 6.04 -6.55
CA SER A 100 5.92 7.40 -6.01
C SER A 100 6.00 8.48 -7.09
N LEU A 101 6.10 8.09 -8.37
CA LEU A 101 6.23 9.01 -9.49
C LEU A 101 4.88 9.53 -9.94
N LEU A 102 4.80 10.79 -10.27
CA LEU A 102 3.65 11.36 -10.96
C LEU A 102 3.49 10.71 -12.34
N ARG A 103 2.28 10.73 -12.87
CA ARG A 103 1.98 10.10 -14.16
C ARG A 103 2.82 10.66 -15.30
N ASP A 104 2.97 11.98 -15.34
CA ASP A 104 3.72 12.67 -16.39
C ASP A 104 5.21 12.38 -16.30
N ASP A 105 5.76 12.43 -15.07
CA ASP A 105 7.15 12.08 -14.80
C ASP A 105 7.46 10.62 -15.18
N PHE A 106 6.55 9.71 -14.86
CA PHE A 106 6.69 8.30 -15.23
C PHE A 106 6.79 8.15 -16.76
N ILE A 107 5.93 8.83 -17.50
CA ILE A 107 5.93 8.78 -18.98
C ILE A 107 7.23 9.38 -19.53
N ALA A 108 7.69 10.52 -18.97
CA ALA A 108 8.94 11.17 -19.38
C ALA A 108 10.14 10.25 -19.11
N PHE A 109 10.28 9.70 -17.90
CA PHE A 109 11.37 8.79 -17.56
C PHE A 109 11.32 7.48 -18.35
N LYS A 110 10.12 6.99 -18.68
CA LYS A 110 9.97 5.82 -19.54
C LYS A 110 10.45 6.10 -20.96
N LYS A 111 10.09 7.26 -21.53
CA LYS A 111 10.58 7.68 -22.85
C LYS A 111 12.10 7.85 -22.87
N ALA A 112 12.67 8.37 -21.79
CA ALA A 112 14.11 8.55 -21.64
C ALA A 112 14.88 7.23 -21.33
N GLY A 113 14.20 6.08 -21.22
CA GLY A 113 14.82 4.79 -20.91
C GLY A 113 15.38 4.68 -19.47
N ARG A 114 14.97 5.57 -18.56
CA ARG A 114 15.49 5.65 -17.19
C ARG A 114 14.74 4.80 -16.18
N LEU A 115 13.75 4.02 -16.59
CA LEU A 115 12.95 3.18 -15.70
C LEU A 115 13.31 1.71 -15.85
N VAL A 116 13.54 1.06 -14.73
CA VAL A 116 13.69 -0.40 -14.63
C VAL A 116 12.56 -0.94 -13.78
N ASN A 117 11.87 -1.95 -14.32
CA ASN A 117 10.82 -2.64 -13.56
C ASN A 117 11.43 -3.46 -12.41
N ASP A 118 10.88 -3.27 -11.23
CA ASP A 118 11.28 -3.99 -10.01
C ASP A 118 10.02 -4.57 -9.36
N GLY A 119 9.51 -5.64 -9.94
CA GLY A 119 8.25 -6.27 -9.53
C GLY A 119 7.04 -5.35 -9.67
N VAL A 120 6.42 -4.99 -8.57
CA VAL A 120 5.21 -4.13 -8.53
C VAL A 120 5.55 -2.65 -8.62
N ILE A 121 6.80 -2.29 -8.32
CA ILE A 121 7.32 -0.92 -8.35
C ILE A 121 8.28 -0.73 -9.50
N VAL A 122 8.73 0.50 -9.67
CA VAL A 122 9.71 0.89 -10.70
C VAL A 122 10.84 1.65 -10.04
N ARG A 123 12.06 1.33 -10.43
CA ARG A 123 13.25 2.04 -10.00
C ARG A 123 13.70 3.01 -11.08
N VAL A 124 13.95 4.24 -10.67
CA VAL A 124 14.52 5.27 -11.55
C VAL A 124 16.05 5.14 -11.54
N LEU A 125 16.65 5.05 -12.72
CA LEU A 125 18.09 5.05 -12.88
C LEU A 125 18.60 6.47 -12.69
N GLY A 126 19.43 6.66 -11.67
CA GLY A 126 20.12 7.93 -11.40
C GLY A 126 21.47 8.03 -12.13
N ALA A 127 22.07 9.20 -12.09
CA ALA A 127 23.46 9.40 -12.48
C ALA A 127 24.38 8.78 -11.42
N HIS A 128 25.30 7.93 -11.87
CA HIS A 128 26.24 7.24 -10.98
C HIS A 128 27.65 7.84 -10.98
N GLY A 129 27.80 9.08 -11.45
CA GLY A 129 29.08 9.75 -11.58
C GLY A 129 29.87 9.36 -12.84
N PRO A 130 31.14 9.83 -13.01
CA PRO A 130 31.96 9.56 -14.17
C PRO A 130 32.18 8.06 -14.38
N VAL A 131 32.07 7.62 -15.63
CA VAL A 131 32.25 6.21 -16.02
C VAL A 131 33.66 5.71 -15.68
N GLU A 132 34.67 6.57 -15.77
CA GLU A 132 36.07 6.28 -15.45
C GLU A 132 36.33 5.81 -14.02
N LYS A 133 35.46 6.23 -13.08
CA LYS A 133 35.54 5.84 -11.68
C LYS A 133 34.78 4.55 -11.35
N ARG A 134 34.15 3.92 -12.33
CA ARG A 134 33.39 2.68 -12.12
C ARG A 134 34.26 1.47 -12.36
N ASP A 135 34.05 0.47 -11.50
CA ASP A 135 34.63 -0.84 -11.72
C ASP A 135 34.08 -1.43 -13.04
N PRO A 136 34.98 -1.87 -13.98
CA PRO A 136 34.56 -2.49 -15.22
C PRO A 136 33.58 -3.65 -15.07
N SER A 137 33.64 -4.37 -13.98
CA SER A 137 32.69 -5.45 -13.67
C SER A 137 31.24 -4.98 -13.55
N HIS A 138 31.02 -3.75 -13.09
CA HIS A 138 29.69 -3.15 -13.01
C HIS A 138 29.16 -2.65 -14.36
N LEU A 139 30.02 -2.38 -15.33
CA LEU A 139 29.61 -1.95 -16.66
C LEU A 139 28.90 -3.06 -17.45
N PHE A 140 29.26 -4.29 -17.19
CA PHE A 140 28.64 -5.47 -17.81
C PHE A 140 27.30 -5.86 -17.21
N ALA A 141 27.05 -5.47 -15.97
CA ALA A 141 25.77 -5.73 -15.29
C ALA A 141 24.63 -4.82 -15.77
N THR A 142 24.94 -3.74 -16.50
CA THR A 142 23.95 -2.78 -16.98
C THR A 142 24.07 -2.64 -18.50
N PRO A 143 22.99 -2.82 -19.28
CA PRO A 143 23.05 -2.68 -20.73
C PRO A 143 23.59 -1.31 -21.13
N ALA A 144 24.56 -1.28 -22.03
CA ALA A 144 25.24 -0.06 -22.51
C ALA A 144 24.27 1.05 -22.99
N ARG A 145 23.08 0.67 -23.44
CA ARG A 145 22.01 1.61 -23.82
C ARG A 145 21.56 2.56 -22.71
N LEU A 146 21.71 2.17 -21.44
CA LEU A 146 21.26 2.99 -20.31
C LEU A 146 22.18 4.17 -20.02
N TYR A 147 23.41 4.14 -20.55
CA TYR A 147 24.38 5.21 -20.37
C TYR A 147 24.43 6.19 -21.57
N GLN A 148 23.82 5.82 -22.68
CA GLN A 148 23.82 6.64 -23.91
C GLN A 148 22.64 7.63 -23.98
N THR A 149 21.65 7.50 -23.08
CA THR A 149 20.56 8.47 -23.03
C THR A 149 21.01 9.71 -22.26
N PRO A 150 21.01 10.90 -22.89
CA PRO A 150 21.32 12.14 -22.19
C PRO A 150 20.31 12.31 -21.05
N ILE A 151 20.84 12.65 -19.87
CA ILE A 151 20.01 13.00 -18.72
C ILE A 151 19.39 14.35 -19.07
N PRO A 152 18.06 14.48 -19.26
CA PRO A 152 17.46 15.79 -19.42
C PRO A 152 17.74 16.60 -18.17
N GLY A 153 18.35 17.76 -18.35
CA GLY A 153 18.64 18.73 -17.29
C GLY A 153 17.40 19.26 -16.59
#